data_a819e9fa2ecbe006624006b0971a450d
#
_entry.id   a819e9fa2ecbe006624006b0971a450d
#
_cell.length_a   1.000
_cell.length_b   1.000
_cell.length_c   1.000
_cell.angle_alpha   90.00
_cell.angle_beta   90.00
_cell.angle_gamma   90.00
#
_symmetry.space_group_name_H-M   'P 1'
#
loop_
_entity.id
_entity.type
_entity.pdbx_description
1 polymer ?
#
loop_
_entity_poly.entity_id
_entity_poly.type
_entity_poly.pdbx_seq_one_letter_code
_entity_poly.pdbx_strand_id
1 'polypeptide(L)'
;MNNYEGIFSKETMVLVRNRMTAFFYKHFCKPIFFRYDPENVHDYMTTVGRILGSNFLTKKLTRAFLGYTNPILEQDILGIHFKNPIGLAAGFDKDALLTDILPDVGFGFEEVGSITGEPCEGNSRPRLWRLPKSESLVVYYGLKNRGCVEISSRLRGGKFRFPIGISIAKTNCSATAEIDAGIADYFKAYDTFVGIGDYYTINISCPNAFGGEPFNDKEKLEKLLSKLETIPADKPVFLKISPDLSERELDDVLEVVSRHNISGFVCANLTKKRGESGKIMDNDVPEKGGISGRAVEELSNKFIADIYKKTRGKYIIIGVGGIFTAEDAYKKIRLGASLLQLITEMVFKGPQVISEIHQGLVILLRRDGFKNISEAIGVDNRFS
;
A
#
# COMPACT_ATOMS: atom_id res chain seq x y z
N MET A 1 2.81 -13.05 46.83
CA MET A 1 2.52 -14.38 46.25
C MET A 1 2.66 -14.26 44.73
N ASN A 2 3.70 -14.90 44.22
CA ASN A 2 4.13 -14.78 42.84
C ASN A 2 3.14 -15.46 41.88
N ASN A 3 2.54 -14.70 41.00
CA ASN A 3 1.87 -15.25 39.84
C ASN A 3 2.90 -15.67 38.81
N TYR A 4 3.37 -16.89 38.87
CA TYR A 4 3.94 -17.62 37.77
C TYR A 4 2.77 -18.07 36.85
N GLU A 5 2.05 -17.12 36.27
CA GLU A 5 1.13 -17.43 35.18
C GLU A 5 1.94 -17.65 33.89
N GLY A 6 2.10 -18.93 33.57
CA GLY A 6 2.30 -19.46 32.25
C GLY A 6 3.59 -19.08 31.52
N ILE A 7 4.53 -20.02 31.45
CA ILE A 7 5.72 -20.02 30.59
C ILE A 7 5.41 -19.73 29.09
N PHE A 8 4.14 -19.67 28.70
CA PHE A 8 3.65 -19.32 27.36
C PHE A 8 2.62 -18.19 27.41
N SER A 9 3.10 -16.95 27.57
CA SER A 9 2.22 -15.81 27.30
C SER A 9 1.75 -15.84 25.85
N LYS A 10 0.57 -15.23 25.55
CA LYS A 10 0.07 -15.08 24.18
C LYS A 10 1.14 -14.54 23.24
N GLU A 11 1.92 -13.58 23.70
CA GLU A 11 3.03 -12.95 22.94
C GLU A 11 4.13 -13.94 22.62
N THR A 12 4.52 -14.80 23.56
CA THR A 12 5.54 -15.84 23.33
C THR A 12 5.06 -16.88 22.32
N MET A 13 3.81 -17.31 22.40
CA MET A 13 3.23 -18.26 21.43
C MET A 13 3.21 -17.67 20.02
N VAL A 14 2.81 -16.40 19.88
CA VAL A 14 2.83 -15.70 18.58
C VAL A 14 4.26 -15.59 18.04
N LEU A 15 5.23 -15.23 18.87
CA LEU A 15 6.64 -15.15 18.48
C LEU A 15 7.18 -16.48 17.96
N VAL A 16 6.92 -17.58 18.67
CA VAL A 16 7.34 -18.93 18.26
C VAL A 16 6.68 -19.31 16.91
N ARG A 17 5.36 -19.12 16.81
CA ARG A 17 4.61 -19.37 15.57
C ARG A 17 5.21 -18.59 14.40
N ASN A 18 5.44 -17.29 14.56
CA ASN A 18 5.99 -16.42 13.51
C ASN A 18 7.37 -16.90 13.07
N ARG A 19 8.25 -17.26 14.02
CA ARG A 19 9.58 -17.80 13.72
C ARG A 19 9.51 -19.13 12.94
N MET A 20 8.61 -20.03 13.31
CA MET A 20 8.39 -21.28 12.59
C MET A 20 7.89 -21.03 11.17
N THR A 21 6.91 -20.15 11.01
CA THR A 21 6.35 -19.78 9.70
C THR A 21 7.42 -19.12 8.81
N ALA A 22 8.20 -18.19 9.37
CA ALA A 22 9.32 -17.55 8.68
C ALA A 22 10.39 -18.57 8.24
N PHE A 23 10.75 -19.50 9.12
CA PHE A 23 11.69 -20.57 8.80
C PHE A 23 11.18 -21.43 7.64
N PHE A 24 9.92 -21.88 7.71
CA PHE A 24 9.31 -22.67 6.65
C PHE A 24 9.25 -21.92 5.32
N TYR A 25 8.80 -20.66 5.35
CA TYR A 25 8.77 -19.82 4.15
C TYR A 25 10.17 -19.65 3.55
N LYS A 26 11.16 -19.29 4.35
CA LYS A 26 12.53 -19.01 3.91
C LYS A 26 13.21 -20.23 3.29
N HIS A 27 13.02 -21.41 3.88
CA HIS A 27 13.77 -22.60 3.48
C HIS A 27 13.04 -23.52 2.50
N PHE A 28 11.71 -23.42 2.40
CA PHE A 28 10.90 -24.28 1.52
C PHE A 28 10.14 -23.46 0.46
N CYS A 29 9.29 -22.52 0.84
CA CYS A 29 8.43 -21.81 -0.12
C CYS A 29 9.23 -20.86 -1.01
N LYS A 30 10.04 -19.98 -0.42
CA LYS A 30 10.80 -18.96 -1.15
C LYS A 30 11.75 -19.55 -2.19
N PRO A 31 12.58 -20.58 -1.91
CA PRO A 31 13.43 -21.18 -2.92
C PRO A 31 12.66 -21.76 -4.12
N ILE A 32 11.46 -22.31 -3.89
CA ILE A 32 10.59 -22.81 -4.95
C ILE A 32 10.05 -21.62 -5.77
N PHE A 33 9.41 -20.66 -5.12
CA PHE A 33 8.80 -19.51 -5.78
C PHE A 33 9.82 -18.68 -6.59
N PHE A 34 11.05 -18.58 -6.12
CA PHE A 34 12.09 -17.81 -6.80
C PHE A 34 12.67 -18.50 -8.05
N ARG A 35 12.33 -19.77 -8.31
CA ARG A 35 12.66 -20.46 -9.57
C ARG A 35 11.68 -20.17 -10.71
N TYR A 36 10.48 -19.68 -10.37
CA TYR A 36 9.42 -19.39 -11.35
C TYR A 36 9.35 -17.89 -11.63
N ASP A 37 8.78 -17.56 -12.80
CA ASP A 37 8.47 -16.19 -13.16
C ASP A 37 7.65 -15.50 -12.05
N PRO A 38 8.05 -14.28 -11.61
CA PRO A 38 7.42 -13.62 -10.47
C PRO A 38 5.94 -13.26 -10.71
N GLU A 39 5.52 -12.94 -11.94
CA GLU A 39 4.13 -12.68 -12.26
C GLU A 39 3.28 -13.96 -12.18
N ASN A 40 3.81 -15.09 -12.66
CA ASN A 40 3.10 -16.36 -12.56
C ASN A 40 2.93 -16.80 -11.09
N VAL A 41 3.94 -16.56 -10.24
CA VAL A 41 3.83 -16.80 -8.79
C VAL A 41 2.78 -15.89 -8.15
N HIS A 42 2.73 -14.62 -8.53
CA HIS A 42 1.71 -13.69 -8.07
C HIS A 42 0.29 -14.17 -8.44
N ASP A 43 0.07 -14.53 -9.70
CA ASP A 43 -1.24 -15.00 -10.20
C ASP A 43 -1.67 -16.30 -9.49
N TYR A 44 -0.72 -17.22 -9.26
CA TYR A 44 -0.94 -18.44 -8.49
C TYR A 44 -1.33 -18.13 -7.03
N MET A 45 -0.57 -17.28 -6.35
CA MET A 45 -0.82 -16.92 -4.94
C MET A 45 -2.13 -16.14 -4.76
N THR A 46 -2.51 -15.29 -5.72
CA THR A 46 -3.82 -14.64 -5.75
C THR A 46 -4.95 -15.67 -5.85
N THR A 47 -4.78 -16.70 -6.70
CA THR A 47 -5.75 -17.79 -6.81
C THR A 47 -5.84 -18.60 -5.51
N VAL A 48 -4.71 -18.93 -4.88
CA VAL A 48 -4.67 -19.60 -3.58
C VAL A 48 -5.37 -18.75 -2.51
N GLY A 49 -5.06 -17.46 -2.44
CA GLY A 49 -5.70 -16.54 -1.50
C GLY A 49 -7.22 -16.49 -1.67
N ARG A 50 -7.72 -16.41 -2.91
CA ARG A 50 -9.14 -16.46 -3.22
C ARG A 50 -9.81 -17.75 -2.73
N ILE A 51 -9.17 -18.91 -2.95
CA ILE A 51 -9.67 -20.21 -2.49
C ILE A 51 -9.70 -20.26 -0.95
N LEU A 52 -8.62 -19.82 -0.29
CA LEU A 52 -8.57 -19.76 1.17
C LEU A 52 -9.63 -18.80 1.75
N GLY A 53 -9.93 -17.72 1.04
CA GLY A 53 -10.96 -16.73 1.41
C GLY A 53 -12.40 -17.23 1.23
N SER A 54 -12.64 -18.26 0.43
CA SER A 54 -13.99 -18.75 0.14
C SER A 54 -14.63 -19.61 1.25
N ASN A 55 -13.84 -20.11 2.22
CA ASN A 55 -14.30 -21.05 3.23
C ASN A 55 -13.97 -20.56 4.66
N PHE A 56 -14.94 -20.72 5.57
CA PHE A 56 -14.77 -20.32 6.97
C PHE A 56 -13.62 -21.05 7.68
N LEU A 57 -13.44 -22.35 7.43
CA LEU A 57 -12.39 -23.15 8.08
C LEU A 57 -11.00 -22.70 7.64
N THR A 58 -10.80 -22.48 6.36
CA THR A 58 -9.51 -22.01 5.82
C THR A 58 -9.18 -20.60 6.30
N LYS A 59 -10.17 -19.68 6.37
CA LYS A 59 -10.02 -18.36 7.02
C LYS A 59 -9.58 -18.50 8.48
N LYS A 60 -10.24 -19.36 9.26
CA LYS A 60 -9.89 -19.60 10.68
C LYS A 60 -8.47 -20.15 10.84
N LEU A 61 -8.07 -21.08 9.99
CA LEU A 61 -6.70 -21.61 9.97
C LEU A 61 -5.68 -20.53 9.60
N THR A 62 -5.93 -19.77 8.54
CA THR A 62 -5.06 -18.65 8.15
C THR A 62 -4.87 -17.67 9.31
N ARG A 63 -5.96 -17.28 9.98
CA ARG A 63 -5.91 -16.41 11.17
C ARG A 63 -5.10 -17.01 12.31
N ALA A 64 -5.23 -18.31 12.57
CA ALA A 64 -4.46 -18.99 13.61
C ALA A 64 -2.97 -18.96 13.34
N PHE A 65 -2.55 -19.09 12.06
CA PHE A 65 -1.14 -19.10 11.67
C PHE A 65 -0.53 -17.71 11.45
N LEU A 66 -1.32 -16.72 11.02
CA LEU A 66 -0.81 -15.42 10.59
C LEU A 66 -1.36 -14.23 11.40
N GLY A 67 -2.57 -14.35 11.96
CA GLY A 67 -3.24 -13.23 12.62
C GLY A 67 -2.58 -12.82 13.94
N TYR A 68 -2.57 -11.51 14.19
CA TYR A 68 -2.24 -10.90 15.48
C TYR A 68 -3.07 -9.64 15.66
N THR A 69 -3.57 -9.40 16.87
CA THR A 69 -4.36 -8.21 17.20
C THR A 69 -3.98 -7.69 18.57
N ASN A 70 -3.90 -6.37 18.69
CA ASN A 70 -3.67 -5.69 19.96
C ASN A 70 -4.33 -4.30 19.91
N PRO A 71 -5.17 -3.92 20.89
CA PRO A 71 -5.91 -2.65 20.89
C PRO A 71 -5.03 -1.39 20.80
N ILE A 72 -3.77 -1.45 21.23
CA ILE A 72 -2.82 -0.32 21.12
C ILE A 72 -2.57 0.10 19.66
N LEU A 73 -2.85 -0.80 18.69
CA LEU A 73 -2.67 -0.57 17.26
C LEU A 73 -3.93 -0.05 16.57
N GLU A 74 -5.08 -0.05 17.26
CA GLU A 74 -6.35 0.39 16.70
C GLU A 74 -6.41 1.90 16.65
N GLN A 75 -7.02 2.45 15.61
CA GLN A 75 -7.24 3.90 15.48
C GLN A 75 -8.43 4.20 14.57
N ASP A 76 -9.08 5.34 14.87
CA ASP A 76 -10.15 5.89 14.05
C ASP A 76 -9.60 7.09 13.27
N ILE A 77 -9.65 7.01 11.94
CA ILE A 77 -9.13 8.04 11.04
C ILE A 77 -10.22 8.42 10.05
N LEU A 78 -10.60 9.70 10.00
CA LEU A 78 -11.62 10.23 9.10
C LEU A 78 -12.96 9.45 9.18
N GLY A 79 -13.33 8.98 10.38
CA GLY A 79 -14.54 8.20 10.61
C GLY A 79 -14.45 6.72 10.22
N ILE A 80 -13.28 6.24 9.80
CA ILE A 80 -13.02 4.84 9.45
C ILE A 80 -12.22 4.18 10.58
N HIS A 81 -12.70 3.02 11.06
CA HIS A 81 -12.02 2.24 12.09
C HIS A 81 -11.00 1.26 11.50
N PHE A 82 -9.73 1.42 11.87
CA PHE A 82 -8.62 0.55 11.49
C PHE A 82 -8.15 -0.28 12.68
N LYS A 83 -8.24 -1.62 12.58
CA LYS A 83 -7.81 -2.56 13.64
C LYS A 83 -6.30 -2.59 13.85
N ASN A 84 -5.55 -2.14 12.89
CA ASN A 84 -4.10 -1.95 12.94
C ASN A 84 -3.67 -1.06 11.75
N PRO A 85 -2.47 -0.49 11.78
CA PRO A 85 -2.04 0.50 10.78
C PRO A 85 -1.53 -0.11 9.47
N ILE A 86 -1.44 -1.44 9.33
CA ILE A 86 -0.78 -2.09 8.19
C ILE A 86 -1.81 -2.54 7.16
N GLY A 87 -1.74 -1.99 5.96
CA GLY A 87 -2.57 -2.34 4.81
C GLY A 87 -1.81 -3.00 3.67
N LEU A 88 -2.55 -3.66 2.79
CA LEU A 88 -2.04 -4.11 1.50
C LEU A 88 -2.09 -2.93 0.51
N ALA A 89 -0.95 -2.63 -0.13
CA ALA A 89 -0.88 -1.54 -1.11
C ALA A 89 -1.52 -1.92 -2.45
N ALA A 90 -2.08 -0.93 -3.15
CA ALA A 90 -2.52 -1.07 -4.52
C ALA A 90 -1.39 -1.60 -5.44
N GLY A 91 -1.77 -2.50 -6.36
CA GLY A 91 -0.84 -3.18 -7.28
C GLY A 91 -0.70 -4.68 -7.00
N PHE A 92 -1.08 -5.15 -5.81
CA PHE A 92 -1.13 -6.59 -5.50
C PHE A 92 -2.49 -7.19 -5.85
N ASP A 93 -3.56 -6.81 -5.17
CA ASP A 93 -4.92 -7.21 -5.53
C ASP A 93 -5.55 -6.23 -6.53
N LYS A 94 -5.22 -6.43 -7.80
CA LYS A 94 -5.62 -5.54 -8.88
C LYS A 94 -7.12 -5.59 -9.18
N ASP A 95 -7.74 -6.73 -8.89
CA ASP A 95 -9.11 -7.07 -9.31
C ASP A 95 -10.05 -7.40 -8.13
N ALA A 96 -9.67 -7.03 -6.89
CA ALA A 96 -10.45 -7.27 -5.67
C ALA A 96 -10.81 -8.76 -5.45
N LEU A 97 -9.82 -9.64 -5.53
CA LEU A 97 -9.97 -11.08 -5.36
C LEU A 97 -9.64 -11.58 -3.95
N LEU A 98 -8.96 -10.75 -3.14
CA LEU A 98 -8.38 -11.13 -1.86
C LEU A 98 -9.07 -10.52 -0.64
N THR A 99 -10.06 -9.64 -0.84
CA THR A 99 -10.78 -8.92 0.22
C THR A 99 -11.32 -9.83 1.33
N ASP A 100 -11.61 -11.09 1.02
CA ASP A 100 -12.13 -12.09 1.96
C ASP A 100 -11.06 -12.73 2.86
N ILE A 101 -9.80 -12.81 2.41
CA ILE A 101 -8.73 -13.52 3.14
C ILE A 101 -7.77 -12.58 3.88
N LEU A 102 -7.54 -11.38 3.37
CA LEU A 102 -6.53 -10.46 3.90
C LEU A 102 -6.71 -10.08 5.38
N PRO A 103 -7.95 -9.91 5.91
CA PRO A 103 -8.14 -9.72 7.35
C PRO A 103 -7.61 -10.88 8.19
N ASP A 104 -7.62 -12.13 7.65
CA ASP A 104 -7.12 -13.32 8.33
C ASP A 104 -5.61 -13.50 8.16
N VAL A 105 -5.03 -12.90 7.14
CA VAL A 105 -3.56 -12.75 7.00
C VAL A 105 -3.03 -11.75 8.03
N GLY A 106 -3.85 -10.79 8.47
CA GLY A 106 -3.52 -9.83 9.50
C GLY A 106 -3.55 -8.37 9.04
N PHE A 107 -3.89 -8.09 7.78
CA PHE A 107 -4.01 -6.72 7.31
C PHE A 107 -5.17 -5.98 7.99
N GLY A 108 -4.94 -4.72 8.33
CA GLY A 108 -5.93 -3.82 8.91
C GLY A 108 -6.82 -3.15 7.87
N PHE A 109 -6.37 -3.09 6.62
CA PHE A 109 -7.09 -2.56 5.47
C PHE A 109 -6.44 -3.00 4.16
N GLU A 110 -7.09 -2.72 3.06
CA GLU A 110 -6.60 -3.00 1.72
C GLU A 110 -6.86 -1.83 0.77
N GLU A 111 -5.94 -1.59 -0.15
CA GLU A 111 -6.17 -0.71 -1.29
C GLU A 111 -6.17 -1.53 -2.59
N VAL A 112 -7.36 -1.78 -3.14
CA VAL A 112 -7.54 -2.53 -4.38
C VAL A 112 -7.20 -1.69 -5.61
N GLY A 113 -6.68 -2.32 -6.66
CA GLY A 113 -6.37 -1.66 -7.93
C GLY A 113 -4.86 -1.47 -8.16
N SER A 114 -4.42 -0.43 -8.89
CA SER A 114 -5.27 0.69 -9.37
C SER A 114 -6.19 0.24 -10.50
N ILE A 115 -7.41 0.72 -10.43
CA ILE A 115 -8.50 0.41 -11.35
C ILE A 115 -8.62 1.54 -12.36
N THR A 116 -8.86 1.18 -13.62
CA THR A 116 -8.95 2.13 -14.73
C THR A 116 -10.37 2.16 -15.32
N GLY A 117 -10.71 3.22 -16.06
CA GLY A 117 -12.01 3.38 -16.69
C GLY A 117 -12.37 2.24 -17.64
N GLU A 118 -11.36 1.70 -18.32
CA GLU A 118 -11.50 0.54 -19.22
C GLU A 118 -10.62 -0.62 -18.73
N PRO A 119 -10.91 -1.88 -19.14
CA PRO A 119 -10.00 -3.00 -18.92
C PRO A 119 -8.61 -2.69 -19.51
N CYS A 120 -7.57 -3.01 -18.75
CA CYS A 120 -6.20 -2.71 -19.12
C CYS A 120 -5.33 -3.96 -19.06
N GLU A 121 -4.77 -4.39 -20.20
CA GLU A 121 -3.84 -5.53 -20.24
C GLU A 121 -2.47 -5.19 -19.64
N GLY A 122 -2.15 -3.90 -19.52
CA GLY A 122 -0.86 -3.41 -19.06
C GLY A 122 0.24 -3.54 -20.11
N ASN A 123 1.49 -3.40 -19.64
CA ASN A 123 2.67 -3.47 -20.50
C ASN A 123 3.02 -4.91 -20.89
N SER A 124 3.83 -5.07 -21.95
CA SER A 124 4.31 -6.38 -22.41
C SER A 124 5.18 -7.07 -21.36
N ARG A 125 5.10 -8.40 -21.28
CA ARG A 125 5.96 -9.25 -20.45
C ARG A 125 7.39 -9.36 -21.04
N PRO A 126 8.41 -9.59 -20.18
CA PRO A 126 8.40 -9.62 -18.72
C PRO A 126 8.24 -8.23 -18.14
N ARG A 127 7.50 -8.12 -17.04
CA ARG A 127 7.13 -6.83 -16.42
C ARG A 127 7.18 -6.85 -14.87
N LEU A 128 7.76 -7.89 -14.31
CA LEU A 128 8.07 -7.99 -12.88
C LEU A 128 9.38 -8.74 -12.70
N TRP A 129 10.30 -8.18 -11.94
CA TRP A 129 11.59 -8.79 -11.63
C TRP A 129 11.89 -8.67 -10.14
N ARG A 130 12.51 -9.72 -9.59
CA ARG A 130 13.04 -9.70 -8.24
C ARG A 130 14.49 -9.27 -8.25
N LEU A 131 14.85 -8.45 -7.29
CA LEU A 131 16.23 -8.08 -6.96
C LEU A 131 16.58 -8.72 -5.62
N PRO A 132 17.06 -9.99 -5.61
CA PRO A 132 17.17 -10.78 -4.38
C PRO A 132 18.16 -10.22 -3.36
N LYS A 133 19.29 -9.66 -3.81
CA LYS A 133 20.31 -9.07 -2.93
C LYS A 133 19.83 -7.77 -2.30
N SER A 134 19.02 -7.03 -3.03
CA SER A 134 18.47 -5.74 -2.61
C SER A 134 17.14 -5.86 -1.88
N GLU A 135 16.58 -7.07 -1.71
CA GLU A 135 15.21 -7.29 -1.21
C GLU A 135 14.20 -6.33 -1.87
N SER A 136 14.26 -6.20 -3.20
CA SER A 136 13.52 -5.20 -3.97
C SER A 136 12.89 -5.82 -5.22
N LEU A 137 11.92 -5.13 -5.81
CA LEU A 137 11.29 -5.51 -7.07
C LEU A 137 11.47 -4.40 -8.09
N VAL A 138 11.60 -4.78 -9.38
CA VAL A 138 11.36 -3.87 -10.50
C VAL A 138 10.01 -4.21 -11.08
N VAL A 139 9.13 -3.21 -11.17
CA VAL A 139 7.73 -3.36 -11.55
C VAL A 139 7.42 -2.53 -12.79
N TYR A 140 6.90 -3.19 -13.83
CA TYR A 140 6.54 -2.58 -15.11
C TYR A 140 5.14 -3.01 -15.57
N TYR A 141 4.21 -3.28 -14.63
CA TYR A 141 2.89 -3.81 -14.95
C TYR A 141 2.05 -2.92 -15.87
N GLY A 142 2.13 -1.59 -15.73
CA GLY A 142 1.36 -0.67 -16.57
C GLY A 142 -0.15 -0.75 -16.31
N LEU A 143 -0.55 -0.79 -15.03
CA LEU A 143 -1.95 -0.72 -14.60
C LEU A 143 -2.85 -1.87 -15.11
N LYS A 144 -2.33 -3.11 -15.22
CA LYS A 144 -3.14 -4.29 -15.56
C LYS A 144 -4.30 -4.47 -14.58
N ASN A 145 -5.53 -4.44 -15.09
CA ASN A 145 -6.75 -4.72 -14.31
C ASN A 145 -7.96 -4.96 -15.25
N ARG A 146 -9.08 -5.45 -14.69
CA ARG A 146 -10.32 -5.78 -15.40
C ARG A 146 -11.24 -4.60 -15.70
N GLY A 147 -10.86 -3.38 -15.33
CA GLY A 147 -11.65 -2.17 -15.53
C GLY A 147 -12.72 -1.95 -14.46
N CYS A 148 -13.19 -0.69 -14.39
CA CYS A 148 -14.07 -0.26 -13.31
C CYS A 148 -15.42 -1.01 -13.29
N VAL A 149 -15.99 -1.36 -14.43
CA VAL A 149 -17.31 -2.01 -14.50
C VAL A 149 -17.28 -3.41 -13.87
N GLU A 150 -16.32 -4.27 -14.26
CA GLU A 150 -16.22 -5.62 -13.72
C GLU A 150 -15.87 -5.61 -12.21
N ILE A 151 -14.89 -4.78 -11.82
CA ILE A 151 -14.41 -4.77 -10.44
C ILE A 151 -15.46 -4.17 -9.49
N SER A 152 -16.16 -3.11 -9.90
CA SER A 152 -17.25 -2.54 -9.10
C SER A 152 -18.40 -3.52 -8.90
N SER A 153 -18.75 -4.30 -9.93
CA SER A 153 -19.79 -5.33 -9.79
C SER A 153 -19.42 -6.40 -8.76
N ARG A 154 -18.14 -6.72 -8.64
CA ARG A 154 -17.61 -7.68 -7.64
C ARG A 154 -17.67 -7.14 -6.21
N LEU A 155 -17.42 -5.85 -6.01
CA LEU A 155 -17.41 -5.22 -4.70
C LEU A 155 -18.79 -4.73 -4.24
N ARG A 156 -19.70 -4.47 -5.18
CA ARG A 156 -21.03 -3.91 -4.90
C ARG A 156 -21.86 -4.82 -3.99
N GLY A 157 -22.34 -4.27 -2.88
CA GLY A 157 -23.11 -5.01 -1.87
C GLY A 157 -22.29 -5.96 -1.00
N GLY A 158 -20.95 -6.00 -1.17
CA GLY A 158 -20.04 -6.76 -0.31
C GLY A 158 -20.04 -6.22 1.12
N LYS A 159 -19.98 -7.13 2.11
CA LYS A 159 -19.79 -6.82 3.52
C LYS A 159 -18.35 -7.14 3.90
N PHE A 160 -17.51 -6.14 3.89
CA PHE A 160 -16.09 -6.30 4.19
C PHE A 160 -15.83 -6.31 5.70
N ARG A 161 -14.82 -7.06 6.15
CA ARG A 161 -14.47 -7.20 7.57
C ARG A 161 -13.42 -6.20 8.03
N PHE A 162 -12.95 -5.38 7.11
CA PHE A 162 -11.95 -4.33 7.29
C PHE A 162 -12.14 -3.25 6.20
N PRO A 163 -11.55 -2.06 6.36
CA PRO A 163 -11.66 -0.99 5.37
C PRO A 163 -11.08 -1.35 4.00
N ILE A 164 -11.80 -0.98 2.94
CA ILE A 164 -11.39 -1.14 1.55
C ILE A 164 -11.20 0.23 0.91
N GLY A 165 -9.96 0.52 0.50
CA GLY A 165 -9.65 1.66 -0.35
C GLY A 165 -9.73 1.29 -1.82
N ILE A 166 -10.19 2.21 -2.65
CA ILE A 166 -10.28 2.05 -4.10
C ILE A 166 -9.23 2.95 -4.76
N SER A 167 -8.18 2.35 -5.30
CA SER A 167 -7.16 3.07 -6.06
C SER A 167 -7.59 3.22 -7.51
N ILE A 168 -7.62 4.45 -8.01
CA ILE A 168 -8.11 4.82 -9.33
C ILE A 168 -6.98 5.45 -10.13
N ALA A 169 -6.79 5.00 -11.38
CA ALA A 169 -5.83 5.55 -12.32
C ALA A 169 -6.43 5.62 -13.73
N LYS A 170 -5.80 6.36 -14.63
CA LYS A 170 -6.22 6.35 -16.04
C LYS A 170 -5.81 5.05 -16.73
N THR A 171 -6.59 4.58 -17.68
CA THR A 171 -6.27 3.43 -18.53
C THR A 171 -4.93 3.65 -19.24
N ASN A 172 -4.07 2.62 -19.28
CA ASN A 172 -2.76 2.70 -19.90
C ASN A 172 -2.87 2.42 -21.41
N CYS A 173 -3.25 3.43 -22.17
CA CYS A 173 -3.32 3.37 -23.62
C CYS A 173 -3.00 4.73 -24.26
N SER A 174 -2.79 4.76 -25.59
CA SER A 174 -2.46 5.99 -26.31
C SER A 174 -3.56 7.04 -26.25
N ALA A 175 -4.84 6.63 -26.26
CA ALA A 175 -5.97 7.55 -26.22
C ALA A 175 -5.99 8.39 -24.93
N THR A 176 -5.66 7.79 -23.79
CA THR A 176 -5.63 8.49 -22.49
C THR A 176 -4.33 9.26 -22.24
N ALA A 177 -3.41 9.33 -23.21
CA ALA A 177 -2.26 10.24 -23.16
C ALA A 177 -2.70 11.70 -23.33
N GLU A 178 -3.78 11.95 -24.07
CA GLU A 178 -4.44 13.26 -24.11
C GLU A 178 -5.06 13.58 -22.76
N ILE A 179 -4.86 14.82 -22.30
CA ILE A 179 -5.20 15.24 -20.93
C ILE A 179 -6.70 15.10 -20.67
N ASP A 180 -7.56 15.61 -21.57
CA ASP A 180 -9.00 15.58 -21.38
C ASP A 180 -9.56 14.15 -21.45
N ALA A 181 -9.02 13.31 -22.33
CA ALA A 181 -9.36 11.88 -22.40
C ALA A 181 -8.89 11.14 -21.13
N GLY A 182 -7.71 11.46 -20.61
CA GLY A 182 -7.22 10.92 -19.35
C GLY A 182 -8.11 11.33 -18.16
N ILE A 183 -8.52 12.58 -18.09
CA ILE A 183 -9.46 13.09 -17.06
C ILE A 183 -10.82 12.39 -17.17
N ALA A 184 -11.33 12.22 -18.38
CA ALA A 184 -12.61 11.51 -18.60
C ALA A 184 -12.53 10.05 -18.14
N ASP A 185 -11.40 9.38 -18.33
CA ASP A 185 -11.17 8.01 -17.89
C ASP A 185 -11.10 7.90 -16.35
N TYR A 186 -10.39 8.82 -15.67
CA TYR A 186 -10.42 8.94 -14.22
C TYR A 186 -11.85 9.18 -13.70
N PHE A 187 -12.57 10.10 -14.33
CA PHE A 187 -13.94 10.44 -13.97
C PHE A 187 -14.85 9.21 -14.05
N LYS A 188 -14.80 8.46 -15.18
CA LYS A 188 -15.56 7.24 -15.37
C LYS A 188 -15.27 6.21 -14.26
N ALA A 189 -14.00 5.97 -13.97
CA ALA A 189 -13.62 5.03 -12.92
C ALA A 189 -14.11 5.49 -11.56
N TYR A 190 -13.89 6.76 -11.19
CA TYR A 190 -14.28 7.32 -9.90
C TYR A 190 -15.80 7.28 -9.69
N ASP A 191 -16.59 7.74 -10.68
CA ASP A 191 -18.05 7.74 -10.65
C ASP A 191 -18.63 6.32 -10.47
N THR A 192 -18.03 5.33 -11.16
CA THR A 192 -18.44 3.92 -11.06
C THR A 192 -18.30 3.38 -9.62
N PHE A 193 -17.34 3.89 -8.82
CA PHE A 193 -17.08 3.44 -7.47
C PHE A 193 -17.74 4.31 -6.38
N VAL A 194 -18.50 5.34 -6.72
CA VAL A 194 -19.24 6.11 -5.71
C VAL A 194 -20.11 5.19 -4.85
N GLY A 195 -19.96 5.31 -3.53
CA GLY A 195 -20.64 4.44 -2.56
C GLY A 195 -20.02 3.05 -2.34
N ILE A 196 -18.97 2.67 -3.09
CA ILE A 196 -18.24 1.40 -2.92
C ILE A 196 -16.89 1.67 -2.22
N GLY A 197 -16.49 0.79 -1.29
CA GLY A 197 -15.28 0.96 -0.48
C GLY A 197 -15.49 1.98 0.66
N ASP A 198 -14.42 2.31 1.37
CA ASP A 198 -14.43 3.20 2.53
C ASP A 198 -13.69 4.51 2.27
N TYR A 199 -12.74 4.52 1.33
CA TYR A 199 -12.02 5.69 0.86
C TYR A 199 -11.55 5.51 -0.59
N TYR A 200 -11.16 6.59 -1.24
CA TYR A 200 -10.64 6.58 -2.61
C TYR A 200 -9.20 7.08 -2.65
N THR A 201 -8.40 6.53 -3.56
CA THR A 201 -7.05 7.03 -3.86
C THR A 201 -6.95 7.36 -5.34
N ILE A 202 -6.71 8.63 -5.66
CA ILE A 202 -6.41 9.07 -7.02
C ILE A 202 -4.92 8.88 -7.26
N ASN A 203 -4.58 7.88 -8.07
CA ASN A 203 -3.19 7.52 -8.37
C ASN A 203 -2.69 8.28 -9.60
N ILE A 204 -2.02 9.40 -9.39
CA ILE A 204 -1.43 10.23 -10.47
C ILE A 204 0.04 9.88 -10.77
N SER A 205 0.61 8.92 -10.06
CA SER A 205 2.06 8.65 -9.98
C SER A 205 2.46 7.29 -10.55
N CYS A 206 1.73 6.76 -11.54
CA CYS A 206 2.13 5.51 -12.17
C CYS A 206 3.24 5.77 -13.21
N PRO A 207 4.52 5.42 -12.91
CA PRO A 207 5.63 5.76 -13.79
C PRO A 207 5.66 4.92 -15.08
N ASN A 208 4.80 3.90 -15.18
CA ASN A 208 4.77 2.90 -16.22
C ASN A 208 3.58 3.05 -17.18
N ALA A 209 2.79 4.11 -17.03
CA ALA A 209 1.65 4.39 -17.88
C ALA A 209 2.04 5.16 -19.14
N PHE A 210 1.25 5.00 -20.20
CA PHE A 210 1.40 5.74 -21.46
C PHE A 210 1.26 7.25 -21.20
N GLY A 211 2.18 8.05 -21.76
CA GLY A 211 2.24 9.49 -21.48
C GLY A 211 2.86 9.87 -20.12
N GLY A 212 3.36 8.91 -19.33
CA GLY A 212 4.05 9.16 -18.06
C GLY A 212 3.14 9.65 -16.95
N GLU A 213 3.60 10.63 -16.17
CA GLU A 213 2.93 11.20 -14.99
C GLU A 213 2.48 12.66 -15.25
N PRO A 214 1.53 12.90 -16.19
CA PRO A 214 1.20 14.26 -16.64
C PRO A 214 0.55 15.12 -15.56
N PHE A 215 -0.07 14.48 -14.54
CA PHE A 215 -0.78 15.17 -13.46
C PHE A 215 0.13 15.57 -12.27
N ASN A 216 1.45 15.45 -12.42
CA ASN A 216 2.40 16.15 -11.56
C ASN A 216 2.48 17.65 -11.90
N ASP A 217 2.00 18.04 -13.09
CA ASP A 217 1.86 19.44 -13.52
C ASP A 217 0.67 20.11 -12.82
N LYS A 218 0.90 21.32 -12.32
CA LYS A 218 -0.06 22.08 -11.51
C LYS A 218 -1.40 22.31 -12.20
N GLU A 219 -1.38 22.77 -13.47
CA GLU A 219 -2.60 23.10 -14.21
C GLU A 219 -3.43 21.85 -14.55
N LYS A 220 -2.73 20.76 -14.90
CA LYS A 220 -3.39 19.48 -15.21
C LYS A 220 -3.98 18.84 -13.98
N LEU A 221 -3.27 18.92 -12.84
CA LEU A 221 -3.80 18.42 -11.55
C LEU A 221 -5.04 19.20 -11.13
N GLU A 222 -5.01 20.53 -11.26
CA GLU A 222 -6.17 21.39 -10.98
C GLU A 222 -7.40 20.97 -11.82
N LYS A 223 -7.22 20.78 -13.13
CA LYS A 223 -8.28 20.30 -14.02
C LYS A 223 -8.84 18.94 -13.61
N LEU A 224 -7.96 18.00 -13.27
CA LEU A 224 -8.37 16.65 -12.83
C LEU A 224 -9.21 16.74 -11.56
N LEU A 225 -8.69 17.38 -10.51
CA LEU A 225 -9.37 17.44 -9.21
C LEU A 225 -10.69 18.20 -9.31
N SER A 226 -10.71 19.36 -10.00
CA SER A 226 -11.94 20.10 -10.25
C SER A 226 -13.00 19.27 -10.98
N LYS A 227 -12.59 18.42 -11.93
CA LYS A 227 -13.52 17.52 -12.63
C LYS A 227 -14.06 16.45 -11.70
N LEU A 228 -13.20 15.81 -10.89
CA LEU A 228 -13.62 14.75 -9.97
C LEU A 228 -14.55 15.28 -8.86
N GLU A 229 -14.35 16.50 -8.40
CA GLU A 229 -15.21 17.13 -7.38
C GLU A 229 -16.64 17.45 -7.87
N THR A 230 -16.90 17.37 -9.18
CA THR A 230 -18.27 17.43 -9.69
C THR A 230 -19.09 16.18 -9.35
N ILE A 231 -18.44 15.11 -8.90
CA ILE A 231 -19.09 13.89 -8.44
C ILE A 231 -19.34 14.03 -6.93
N PRO A 232 -20.59 13.96 -6.46
CA PRO A 232 -20.88 14.02 -5.03
C PRO A 232 -20.39 12.73 -4.35
N ALA A 233 -19.29 12.81 -3.63
CA ALA A 233 -18.75 11.73 -2.82
C ALA A 233 -18.50 12.21 -1.40
N ASP A 234 -18.92 11.41 -0.43
CA ASP A 234 -18.86 11.69 1.01
C ASP A 234 -17.69 10.99 1.73
N LYS A 235 -16.91 10.22 0.99
CA LYS A 235 -15.80 9.42 1.53
C LYS A 235 -14.46 10.14 1.37
N PRO A 236 -13.49 9.86 2.28
CA PRO A 236 -12.16 10.43 2.17
C PRO A 236 -11.50 10.14 0.82
N VAL A 237 -10.82 11.14 0.25
CA VAL A 237 -10.05 11.04 -0.99
C VAL A 237 -8.58 11.29 -0.70
N PHE A 238 -7.73 10.37 -1.10
CA PHE A 238 -6.28 10.46 -1.02
C PHE A 238 -5.67 10.67 -2.41
N LEU A 239 -4.54 11.35 -2.45
CA LEU A 239 -3.74 11.50 -3.66
C LEU A 239 -2.47 10.66 -3.53
N LYS A 240 -2.25 9.70 -4.45
CA LYS A 240 -1.00 8.91 -4.48
C LYS A 240 -0.01 9.56 -5.42
N ILE A 241 1.14 9.93 -4.87
CA ILE A 241 2.15 10.77 -5.52
C ILE A 241 3.49 10.05 -5.65
N SER A 242 4.29 10.53 -6.60
CA SER A 242 5.62 10.00 -6.92
C SER A 242 6.66 10.45 -5.90
N PRO A 243 7.56 9.57 -5.44
CA PRO A 243 8.68 9.99 -4.60
C PRO A 243 9.77 10.69 -5.40
N ASP A 244 9.65 10.71 -6.71
CA ASP A 244 10.62 11.30 -7.64
C ASP A 244 10.35 12.78 -7.93
N LEU A 245 9.25 13.33 -7.39
CA LEU A 245 8.94 14.76 -7.48
C LEU A 245 10.12 15.61 -6.99
N SER A 246 10.43 16.66 -7.74
CA SER A 246 11.28 17.74 -7.26
C SER A 246 10.58 18.51 -6.13
N GLU A 247 11.33 19.28 -5.38
CA GLU A 247 10.78 20.10 -4.30
C GLU A 247 9.71 21.08 -4.80
N ARG A 248 9.95 21.69 -5.98
CA ARG A 248 9.01 22.60 -6.63
C ARG A 248 7.72 21.88 -7.05
N GLU A 249 7.82 20.71 -7.69
CA GLU A 249 6.64 19.94 -8.09
C GLU A 249 5.83 19.51 -6.87
N LEU A 250 6.50 19.13 -5.77
CA LEU A 250 5.81 18.84 -4.51
C LEU A 250 5.06 20.07 -3.97
N ASP A 251 5.68 21.24 -3.98
CA ASP A 251 5.05 22.48 -3.54
C ASP A 251 3.85 22.85 -4.42
N ASP A 252 3.94 22.69 -5.74
CA ASP A 252 2.85 22.87 -6.69
C ASP A 252 1.69 21.91 -6.40
N VAL A 253 1.97 20.62 -6.15
CA VAL A 253 0.95 19.63 -5.76
C VAL A 253 0.28 20.02 -4.44
N LEU A 254 1.04 20.40 -3.42
CA LEU A 254 0.48 20.80 -2.12
C LEU A 254 -0.38 22.06 -2.23
N GLU A 255 0.02 23.04 -3.06
CA GLU A 255 -0.75 24.23 -3.32
C GLU A 255 -2.10 23.90 -3.98
N VAL A 256 -2.12 23.05 -5.03
CA VAL A 256 -3.36 22.60 -5.67
C VAL A 256 -4.24 21.88 -4.66
N VAL A 257 -3.71 20.89 -3.97
CA VAL A 257 -4.46 20.09 -2.98
C VAL A 257 -5.07 20.94 -1.86
N SER A 258 -4.42 22.06 -1.50
CA SER A 258 -4.96 22.97 -0.47
C SER A 258 -6.29 23.63 -0.83
N ARG A 259 -6.65 23.67 -2.11
CA ARG A 259 -7.90 24.24 -2.66
C ARG A 259 -8.97 23.19 -2.93
N HIS A 260 -8.62 21.90 -2.83
CA HIS A 260 -9.50 20.78 -3.13
C HIS A 260 -9.82 19.92 -1.91
N ASN A 261 -10.87 19.10 -2.01
CA ASN A 261 -11.35 18.26 -0.92
C ASN A 261 -10.54 16.95 -0.85
N ILE A 262 -9.21 17.07 -0.65
CA ILE A 262 -8.29 15.93 -0.47
C ILE A 262 -8.02 15.75 1.02
N SER A 263 -8.19 14.52 1.50
CA SER A 263 -8.05 14.15 2.91
C SER A 263 -6.60 13.81 3.29
N GLY A 264 -5.77 13.44 2.31
CA GLY A 264 -4.40 13.03 2.57
C GLY A 264 -3.64 12.49 1.37
N PHE A 265 -2.49 11.90 1.66
CA PHE A 265 -1.55 11.42 0.65
C PHE A 265 -1.17 9.96 0.86
N VAL A 266 -0.98 9.20 -0.23
CA VAL A 266 -0.27 7.92 -0.23
C VAL A 266 1.17 8.16 -0.67
N CYS A 267 2.11 8.00 0.27
CA CYS A 267 3.54 8.32 0.12
C CYS A 267 4.40 7.06 0.30
N ALA A 268 4.88 6.45 -0.79
CA ALA A 268 4.84 6.93 -2.15
C ALA A 268 4.63 5.77 -3.14
N ASN A 269 4.65 6.07 -4.44
CA ASN A 269 4.68 5.07 -5.49
C ASN A 269 6.11 4.52 -5.69
N LEU A 270 6.33 3.77 -6.77
CA LEU A 270 7.63 3.29 -7.24
C LEU A 270 8.55 4.45 -7.61
N THR A 271 9.88 4.27 -7.48
CA THR A 271 10.87 5.24 -7.99
C THR A 271 11.51 4.76 -9.29
N LYS A 272 11.81 5.69 -10.19
CA LYS A 272 12.69 5.47 -11.35
C LYS A 272 14.17 5.71 -11.04
N LYS A 273 14.48 6.33 -9.91
CA LYS A 273 15.85 6.65 -9.48
C LYS A 273 16.59 5.39 -9.08
N ARG A 274 17.56 4.96 -9.87
CA ARG A 274 18.33 3.72 -9.65
C ARG A 274 19.63 3.96 -8.89
N GLY A 275 20.21 5.12 -9.01
CA GLY A 275 21.52 5.46 -8.40
C GLY A 275 21.45 6.11 -7.02
N GLU A 276 20.37 6.80 -6.70
CA GLU A 276 20.24 7.60 -5.46
C GLU A 276 19.83 6.76 -4.24
N SER A 277 19.30 5.55 -4.46
CA SER A 277 18.84 4.70 -3.35
C SER A 277 19.98 4.05 -2.55
N GLY A 278 21.20 3.99 -3.08
CA GLY A 278 22.38 3.42 -2.41
C GLY A 278 22.29 1.96 -1.97
N LYS A 279 21.10 1.35 -2.11
CA LYS A 279 20.77 0.01 -1.58
C LYS A 279 20.53 -1.03 -2.68
N ILE A 280 20.79 -0.70 -3.96
CA ILE A 280 20.71 -1.68 -5.05
C ILE A 280 22.05 -2.41 -5.16
N MET A 281 22.02 -3.71 -4.80
CA MET A 281 23.18 -4.60 -4.77
C MET A 281 23.18 -5.64 -5.89
N ASP A 282 22.08 -5.70 -6.65
CA ASP A 282 21.93 -6.61 -7.80
C ASP A 282 22.58 -5.97 -9.04
N ASN A 283 23.28 -6.80 -9.86
CA ASN A 283 24.01 -6.32 -11.04
C ASN A 283 23.08 -6.12 -12.25
N ASP A 284 22.07 -7.00 -12.40
CA ASP A 284 21.18 -7.04 -13.55
C ASP A 284 19.85 -6.35 -13.22
N VAL A 285 19.86 -5.03 -13.13
CA VAL A 285 18.66 -4.24 -12.84
C VAL A 285 18.03 -3.77 -14.16
N PRO A 286 16.79 -4.16 -14.48
CA PRO A 286 16.13 -3.70 -15.69
C PRO A 286 16.04 -2.17 -15.76
N GLU A 287 16.31 -1.59 -16.93
CA GLU A 287 16.22 -0.15 -17.15
C GLU A 287 14.77 0.36 -17.09
N LYS A 288 13.81 -0.45 -17.60
CA LYS A 288 12.38 -0.15 -17.57
C LYS A 288 11.75 -0.54 -16.23
N GLY A 289 10.67 0.14 -15.87
CA GLY A 289 9.93 -0.10 -14.64
C GLY A 289 10.36 0.78 -13.47
N GLY A 290 9.58 0.75 -12.42
CA GLY A 290 9.86 1.42 -11.15
C GLY A 290 10.32 0.42 -10.09
N ILE A 291 11.05 0.90 -9.10
CA ILE A 291 11.63 0.11 -8.02
C ILE A 291 10.77 0.24 -6.76
N SER A 292 10.57 -0.89 -6.06
CA SER A 292 9.95 -0.98 -4.74
C SER A 292 10.81 -1.79 -3.79
N GLY A 293 10.40 -1.87 -2.53
CA GLY A 293 11.08 -2.67 -1.49
C GLY A 293 12.15 -1.90 -0.73
N ARG A 294 13.19 -2.60 -0.27
CA ARG A 294 14.21 -1.99 0.61
C ARG A 294 14.96 -0.82 -0.04
N ALA A 295 15.15 -0.88 -1.36
CA ALA A 295 15.83 0.18 -2.10
C ALA A 295 15.15 1.56 -1.98
N VAL A 296 13.85 1.63 -1.68
CA VAL A 296 13.11 2.91 -1.59
C VAL A 296 12.85 3.36 -0.14
N GLU A 297 13.39 2.66 0.85
CA GLU A 297 13.12 2.92 2.28
C GLU A 297 13.42 4.37 2.69
N GLU A 298 14.65 4.83 2.47
CA GLU A 298 15.08 6.17 2.89
C GLU A 298 14.41 7.28 2.06
N LEU A 299 14.20 7.04 0.76
CA LEU A 299 13.47 7.96 -0.09
C LEU A 299 12.04 8.15 0.40
N SER A 300 11.36 7.05 0.74
CA SER A 300 10.00 7.08 1.31
C SER A 300 9.98 7.75 2.68
N ASN A 301 10.96 7.48 3.55
CA ASN A 301 11.06 8.11 4.86
C ASN A 301 11.20 9.62 4.76
N LYS A 302 12.13 10.08 3.90
CA LYS A 302 12.33 11.51 3.64
C LYS A 302 11.06 12.16 3.10
N PHE A 303 10.42 11.52 2.12
CA PHE A 303 9.22 12.05 1.47
C PHE A 303 8.03 12.18 2.44
N ILE A 304 7.82 11.19 3.33
CA ILE A 304 6.82 11.26 4.41
C ILE A 304 7.12 12.44 5.34
N ALA A 305 8.38 12.57 5.78
CA ALA A 305 8.79 13.64 6.67
C ALA A 305 8.61 15.04 6.06
N ASP A 306 8.99 15.20 4.79
CA ASP A 306 8.88 16.47 4.07
C ASP A 306 7.41 16.90 3.93
N ILE A 307 6.51 15.99 3.52
CA ILE A 307 5.08 16.28 3.41
C ILE A 307 4.48 16.61 4.77
N TYR A 308 4.74 15.79 5.80
CA TYR A 308 4.24 16.05 7.14
C TYR A 308 4.67 17.43 7.65
N LYS A 309 5.94 17.79 7.46
CA LYS A 309 6.49 19.09 7.86
C LYS A 309 5.89 20.24 7.05
N LYS A 310 5.88 20.15 5.70
CA LYS A 310 5.34 21.21 4.81
C LYS A 310 3.85 21.48 5.08
N THR A 311 3.10 20.44 5.41
CA THR A 311 1.66 20.55 5.67
C THR A 311 1.31 20.74 7.14
N ARG A 312 2.31 20.76 8.03
CA ARG A 312 2.13 20.85 9.49
C ARG A 312 1.18 19.79 10.05
N GLY A 313 1.24 18.57 9.51
CA GLY A 313 0.39 17.45 9.93
C GLY A 313 -1.10 17.62 9.59
N LYS A 314 -1.47 18.56 8.71
CA LYS A 314 -2.88 18.80 8.31
C LYS A 314 -3.50 17.59 7.61
N TYR A 315 -2.72 16.86 6.81
CA TYR A 315 -3.20 15.76 5.98
C TYR A 315 -2.81 14.41 6.55
N ILE A 316 -3.70 13.43 6.39
CA ILE A 316 -3.39 12.03 6.71
C ILE A 316 -2.36 11.50 5.71
N ILE A 317 -1.33 10.80 6.20
CA ILE A 317 -0.31 10.18 5.36
C ILE A 317 -0.39 8.66 5.49
N ILE A 318 -0.54 7.98 4.36
CA ILE A 318 -0.38 6.53 4.23
C ILE A 318 1.02 6.28 3.68
N GLY A 319 1.93 5.78 4.54
CA GLY A 319 3.34 5.56 4.17
C GLY A 319 3.54 4.23 3.45
N VAL A 320 4.30 4.23 2.33
CA VAL A 320 4.56 3.04 1.51
C VAL A 320 6.04 2.97 1.14
N GLY A 321 6.61 1.76 1.21
CA GLY A 321 7.95 1.43 0.70
C GLY A 321 8.99 1.16 1.79
N GLY A 322 9.66 0.00 1.70
CA GLY A 322 10.76 -0.40 2.56
C GLY A 322 10.40 -0.74 4.00
N ILE A 323 9.24 -1.38 4.24
CA ILE A 323 8.77 -1.72 5.60
C ILE A 323 9.01 -3.21 5.87
N PHE A 324 10.21 -3.61 6.23
CA PHE A 324 10.59 -5.02 6.44
C PHE A 324 10.56 -5.45 7.91
N THR A 325 10.54 -4.50 8.82
CA THR A 325 10.57 -4.73 10.27
C THR A 325 9.60 -3.79 10.99
N ALA A 326 9.38 -4.05 12.27
CA ALA A 326 8.60 -3.15 13.11
C ALA A 326 9.29 -1.79 13.30
N GLU A 327 10.62 -1.76 13.31
CA GLU A 327 11.42 -0.55 13.40
C GLU A 327 11.23 0.33 12.17
N ASP A 328 11.22 -0.26 10.95
CA ASP A 328 10.94 0.46 9.71
C ASP A 328 9.54 1.07 9.72
N ALA A 329 8.55 0.29 10.17
CA ALA A 329 7.16 0.74 10.33
C ALA A 329 7.06 1.88 11.36
N TYR A 330 7.68 1.69 12.52
CA TYR A 330 7.67 2.67 13.60
C TYR A 330 8.35 3.97 13.22
N LYS A 331 9.48 3.89 12.49
CA LYS A 331 10.17 5.07 11.95
C LYS A 331 9.24 5.90 11.05
N LYS A 332 8.51 5.28 10.13
CA LYS A 332 7.57 5.99 9.25
C LYS A 332 6.42 6.66 10.02
N ILE A 333 5.89 5.98 11.05
CA ILE A 333 4.85 6.54 11.91
C ILE A 333 5.40 7.77 12.65
N ARG A 334 6.56 7.66 13.26
CA ARG A 334 7.20 8.76 13.98
C ARG A 334 7.57 9.95 13.07
N LEU A 335 7.77 9.71 11.76
CA LEU A 335 7.98 10.74 10.75
C LEU A 335 6.68 11.40 10.26
N GLY A 336 5.50 10.85 10.58
CA GLY A 336 4.21 11.46 10.27
C GLY A 336 3.20 10.57 9.52
N ALA A 337 3.53 9.30 9.22
CA ALA A 337 2.57 8.39 8.64
C ALA A 337 1.53 7.93 9.68
N SER A 338 0.24 8.03 9.35
CA SER A 338 -0.86 7.52 10.20
C SER A 338 -1.18 6.06 9.90
N LEU A 339 -1.05 5.67 8.65
CA LEU A 339 -1.24 4.30 8.14
C LEU A 339 -0.04 3.91 7.28
N LEU A 340 0.15 2.61 7.08
CA LEU A 340 1.24 2.06 6.31
C LEU A 340 0.73 1.02 5.32
N GLN A 341 1.36 0.92 4.15
CA GLN A 341 1.05 -0.12 3.18
C GLN A 341 2.32 -0.86 2.76
N LEU A 342 2.21 -2.15 2.49
CA LEU A 342 3.32 -2.98 2.04
C LEU A 342 2.89 -4.03 1.01
N ILE A 343 3.84 -4.52 0.20
CA ILE A 343 3.73 -5.64 -0.73
C ILE A 343 5.02 -6.44 -0.76
N THR A 344 6.14 -5.77 -1.09
CA THR A 344 7.43 -6.38 -1.43
C THR A 344 7.97 -7.23 -0.29
N GLU A 345 7.73 -6.81 0.92
CA GLU A 345 8.17 -7.46 2.15
C GLU A 345 7.62 -8.88 2.28
N MET A 346 6.33 -9.09 1.93
CA MET A 346 5.74 -10.44 1.92
C MET A 346 6.42 -11.38 0.93
N VAL A 347 6.86 -10.85 -0.22
CA VAL A 347 7.57 -11.65 -1.24
C VAL A 347 8.91 -12.16 -0.73
N PHE A 348 9.62 -11.36 0.09
CA PHE A 348 10.96 -11.70 0.57
C PHE A 348 10.97 -12.39 1.94
N LYS A 349 10.06 -12.00 2.84
CA LYS A 349 9.99 -12.49 4.24
C LYS A 349 8.93 -13.56 4.46
N GLY A 350 7.85 -13.54 3.67
CA GLY A 350 6.65 -14.37 3.86
C GLY A 350 5.51 -13.61 4.54
N PRO A 351 4.28 -14.16 4.50
CA PRO A 351 3.08 -13.47 4.98
C PRO A 351 3.05 -13.21 6.49
N GLN A 352 3.80 -13.97 7.29
CA GLN A 352 3.90 -13.77 8.74
C GLN A 352 4.57 -12.42 9.11
N VAL A 353 5.24 -11.76 8.16
CA VAL A 353 5.86 -10.43 8.40
C VAL A 353 4.86 -9.41 8.92
N ILE A 354 3.59 -9.50 8.53
CA ILE A 354 2.52 -8.64 9.03
C ILE A 354 2.37 -8.78 10.55
N SER A 355 2.27 -10.04 11.02
CA SER A 355 2.18 -10.34 12.46
C SER A 355 3.45 -9.96 13.23
N GLU A 356 4.63 -10.14 12.62
CA GLU A 356 5.92 -9.75 13.19
C GLU A 356 6.00 -8.23 13.39
N ILE A 357 5.59 -7.45 12.38
CA ILE A 357 5.55 -5.99 12.46
C ILE A 357 4.56 -5.53 13.55
N HIS A 358 3.36 -6.11 13.60
CA HIS A 358 2.38 -5.75 14.64
C HIS A 358 2.92 -6.01 16.05
N GLN A 359 3.48 -7.20 16.29
CA GLN A 359 4.03 -7.56 17.60
C GLN A 359 5.20 -6.62 17.99
N GLY A 360 6.09 -6.32 17.05
CA GLY A 360 7.19 -5.41 17.28
C GLY A 360 6.73 -3.97 17.53
N LEU A 361 5.72 -3.47 16.79
CA LEU A 361 5.12 -2.15 17.03
C LEU A 361 4.57 -2.04 18.45
N VAL A 362 3.86 -3.07 18.95
CA VAL A 362 3.36 -3.09 20.34
C VAL A 362 4.51 -2.97 21.36
N ILE A 363 5.62 -3.66 21.10
CA ILE A 363 6.81 -3.60 21.98
C ILE A 363 7.41 -2.19 21.95
N LEU A 364 7.57 -1.59 20.75
CA LEU A 364 8.17 -0.26 20.57
C LEU A 364 7.30 0.84 21.19
N LEU A 365 5.99 0.79 20.98
CA LEU A 365 5.04 1.74 21.59
C LEU A 365 5.09 1.70 23.12
N ARG A 366 5.06 0.49 23.70
CA ARG A 366 5.14 0.31 25.15
C ARG A 366 6.49 0.77 25.73
N ARG A 367 7.60 0.49 25.03
CA ARG A 367 8.93 0.96 25.41
C ARG A 367 9.00 2.48 25.51
N ASP A 368 8.37 3.17 24.55
CA ASP A 368 8.38 4.63 24.47
C ASP A 368 7.23 5.29 25.27
N GLY A 369 6.41 4.48 25.99
CA GLY A 369 5.37 4.95 26.91
C GLY A 369 4.05 5.36 26.24
N PHE A 370 3.86 5.06 24.95
CA PHE A 370 2.61 5.34 24.24
C PHE A 370 1.52 4.34 24.60
N LYS A 371 0.30 4.84 24.75
CA LYS A 371 -0.90 4.03 25.04
C LYS A 371 -1.67 3.66 23.79
N ASN A 372 -1.46 4.39 22.70
CA ASN A 372 -2.05 4.15 21.38
C ASN A 372 -1.07 4.57 20.29
N ILE A 373 -1.15 3.90 19.15
CA ILE A 373 -0.25 4.16 18.00
C ILE A 373 -0.40 5.59 17.46
N SER A 374 -1.59 6.18 17.56
CA SER A 374 -1.84 7.57 17.14
C SER A 374 -0.98 8.60 17.89
N GLU A 375 -0.56 8.30 19.12
CA GLU A 375 0.29 9.17 19.92
C GLU A 375 1.73 9.26 19.39
N ALA A 376 2.16 8.25 18.62
CA ALA A 376 3.48 8.19 18.02
C ALA A 376 3.60 8.92 16.67
N ILE A 377 2.47 9.35 16.08
CA ILE A 377 2.45 9.97 14.74
C ILE A 377 3.19 11.32 14.79
N GLY A 378 4.22 11.45 13.95
CA GLY A 378 4.96 12.70 13.75
C GLY A 378 5.84 13.15 14.93
N VAL A 379 6.07 12.31 15.94
CA VAL A 379 6.84 12.72 17.14
C VAL A 379 8.29 13.09 16.84
N ASP A 380 8.90 12.53 15.78
CA ASP A 380 10.25 12.88 15.34
C ASP A 380 10.27 14.06 14.36
N ASN A 381 9.12 14.57 14.00
CA ASN A 381 8.94 15.64 13.01
C ASN A 381 8.06 16.78 13.54
N ARG A 382 8.08 16.99 14.88
CA ARG A 382 7.30 18.05 15.53
C ARG A 382 7.77 19.41 15.06
N PHE A 383 6.82 20.31 14.91
CA PHE A 383 7.06 21.70 14.55
C PHE A 383 7.68 22.43 15.73
N SER A 384 8.82 23.08 15.50
CA SER A 384 9.41 24.05 16.43
C SER A 384 8.68 25.37 16.35
#